data_7a32786a1c065989c8e14bdb3a8ba0d2
#
_entry.id   7a32786a1c065989c8e14bdb3a8ba0d2
#
_cell.length_a   1.000
_cell.length_b   1.000
_cell.length_c   1.000
_cell.angle_alpha   90.00
_cell.angle_beta   90.00
_cell.angle_gamma   90.00
#
_symmetry.space_group_name_H-M   'P 1'
#
loop_
_entity.id
_entity.type
_entity.pdbx_description
1 polymer ?
#
loop_
_entity_poly.entity_id
_entity_poly.type
_entity_poly.pdbx_seq_one_letter_code
_entity_poly.pdbx_strand_id
1 'polypeptide(L)'
;MKKAFVNGEEIPQEAVQHEFDRLARLYLENGMSAEELKQNVEKLLGQAQEQAIGAKLLLLRARDLGMTPDELVSKTCAGTPDPEEAEMEDFYKANKDAFGDAGFVQVQTKVRDFLRHAARGRVLSAFIEELRSMARVEYKDA
;
A
#
# COMPACT_ATOMS: atom_id res chain seq x y z
N MET A 1 9.77 20.39 2.80
CA MET A 1 9.97 18.97 2.45
C MET A 1 10.92 18.86 1.27
N LYS A 2 11.80 17.88 1.28
CA LYS A 2 12.75 17.65 0.18
C LYS A 2 12.02 17.11 -1.04
N LYS A 3 12.55 17.42 -2.22
CA LYS A 3 12.09 16.82 -3.47
C LYS A 3 12.71 15.44 -3.62
N ALA A 4 11.94 14.49 -4.14
CA ALA A 4 12.41 13.15 -4.40
C ALA A 4 12.60 12.92 -5.91
N PHE A 5 13.61 12.12 -6.24
CA PHE A 5 13.95 11.77 -7.63
C PHE A 5 14.16 10.26 -7.72
N VAL A 6 13.63 9.66 -8.75
CA VAL A 6 13.84 8.24 -9.05
C VAL A 6 14.51 8.16 -10.41
N ASN A 7 15.73 7.65 -10.44
CA ASN A 7 16.56 7.55 -11.65
C ASN A 7 16.68 8.89 -12.38
N GLY A 8 16.80 9.98 -11.62
CA GLY A 8 16.92 11.34 -12.15
C GLY A 8 15.60 12.02 -12.52
N GLU A 9 14.47 11.32 -12.44
CA GLU A 9 13.15 11.90 -12.70
C GLU A 9 12.50 12.36 -11.39
N GLU A 10 12.12 13.62 -11.34
CA GLU A 10 11.47 14.20 -10.16
C GLU A 10 10.09 13.60 -9.93
N ILE A 11 9.78 13.32 -8.68
CA ILE A 11 8.42 12.96 -8.27
C ILE A 11 7.62 14.27 -8.22
N PRO A 12 6.56 14.43 -9.05
CA PRO A 12 5.78 15.66 -9.05
C PRO A 12 5.12 15.90 -7.71
N GLN A 13 5.04 17.16 -7.31
CA GLN A 13 4.39 17.54 -6.05
C GLN A 13 2.93 17.12 -6.02
N GLU A 14 2.27 17.15 -7.18
CA GLU A 14 0.88 16.70 -7.33
C GLU A 14 0.72 15.22 -6.99
N ALA A 15 1.71 14.39 -7.34
CA ALA A 15 1.68 12.96 -7.00
C ALA A 15 1.76 12.76 -5.49
N VAL A 16 2.62 13.52 -4.82
CA VAL A 16 2.74 13.47 -3.35
C VAL A 16 1.44 13.96 -2.70
N GLN A 17 0.85 15.05 -3.22
CA GLN A 17 -0.40 15.59 -2.69
C GLN A 17 -1.54 14.58 -2.85
N HIS A 18 -1.61 13.90 -3.99
CA HIS A 18 -2.62 12.87 -4.23
C HIS A 18 -2.51 11.74 -3.19
N GLU A 19 -1.30 11.27 -2.93
CA GLU A 19 -1.08 10.23 -1.92
C GLU A 19 -1.37 10.75 -0.50
N PHE A 20 -1.04 12.00 -0.21
CA PHE A 20 -1.37 12.61 1.07
C PHE A 20 -2.89 12.66 1.28
N ASP A 21 -3.63 13.09 0.28
CA ASP A 21 -5.09 13.18 0.36
C ASP A 21 -5.71 11.80 0.58
N ARG A 22 -5.19 10.79 -0.09
CA ARG A 22 -5.64 9.40 0.07
C ARG A 22 -5.38 8.89 1.49
N LEU A 23 -4.17 9.11 2.02
CA LEU A 23 -3.81 8.71 3.37
C LEU A 23 -4.62 9.46 4.43
N ALA A 24 -4.80 10.75 4.25
CA ALA A 24 -5.59 11.57 5.17
C ALA A 24 -7.03 11.07 5.26
N ARG A 25 -7.64 10.78 4.11
CA ARG A 25 -8.98 10.22 4.06
C ARG A 25 -9.06 8.88 4.78
N LEU A 26 -8.09 8.01 4.54
CA LEU A 26 -8.05 6.69 5.17
C LEU A 26 -7.98 6.81 6.69
N TYR A 27 -7.10 7.66 7.21
CA TYR A 27 -6.96 7.85 8.65
C TYR A 27 -8.21 8.47 9.28
N LEU A 28 -8.84 9.46 8.61
CA LEU A 28 -10.07 10.06 9.11
C LEU A 28 -11.22 9.05 9.15
N GLU A 29 -11.33 8.20 8.12
CA GLU A 29 -12.34 7.13 8.09
C GLU A 29 -12.11 6.08 9.18
N ASN A 30 -10.87 5.91 9.63
CA ASN A 30 -10.51 4.95 10.68
C ASN A 30 -10.43 5.57 12.07
N GLY A 31 -11.01 6.74 12.26
CA GLY A 31 -11.22 7.32 13.59
C GLY A 31 -10.23 8.41 14.01
N MET A 32 -9.26 8.78 13.16
CA MET A 32 -8.38 9.90 13.47
C MET A 32 -9.19 11.20 13.41
N SER A 33 -9.00 12.08 14.40
CA SER A 33 -9.65 13.40 14.43
C SER A 33 -8.91 14.37 13.50
N ALA A 34 -9.60 15.44 13.08
CA ALA A 34 -8.99 16.50 12.28
C ALA A 34 -7.81 17.16 13.01
N GLU A 35 -7.92 17.27 14.33
CA GLU A 35 -6.83 17.81 15.15
C GLU A 35 -5.60 16.91 15.16
N GLU A 36 -5.79 15.60 15.33
CA GLU A 36 -4.71 14.62 15.25
C GLU A 36 -4.06 14.63 13.87
N LEU A 37 -4.86 14.78 12.81
CA LEU A 37 -4.35 14.87 11.44
C LEU A 37 -3.41 16.06 11.30
N LYS A 38 -3.80 17.23 11.81
CA LYS A 38 -2.97 18.44 11.78
C LYS A 38 -1.63 18.24 12.50
N GLN A 39 -1.65 17.54 13.63
CA GLN A 39 -0.45 17.26 14.41
C GLN A 39 0.50 16.30 13.71
N ASN A 40 0.01 15.51 12.77
CA ASN A 40 0.78 14.48 12.07
C ASN A 40 1.03 14.79 10.58
N VAL A 41 0.81 16.03 10.15
CA VAL A 41 0.93 16.42 8.73
C VAL A 41 2.32 16.09 8.15
N GLU A 42 3.38 16.43 8.86
CA GLU A 42 4.75 16.17 8.37
C GLU A 42 5.03 14.68 8.21
N LYS A 43 4.58 13.89 9.18
CA LYS A 43 4.73 12.43 9.12
C LYS A 43 3.96 11.85 7.93
N LEU A 44 2.73 12.32 7.73
CA LEU A 44 1.88 11.88 6.62
C LEU A 44 2.44 12.29 5.27
N LEU A 45 3.02 13.50 5.18
CA LEU A 45 3.68 13.94 3.96
C LEU A 45 4.89 13.07 3.63
N GLY A 46 5.66 12.66 4.65
CA GLY A 46 6.75 11.71 4.46
C GLY A 46 6.27 10.37 3.94
N GLN A 47 5.19 9.85 4.51
CA GLN A 47 4.58 8.60 4.05
C GLN A 47 4.03 8.74 2.63
N ALA A 48 3.41 9.88 2.31
CA ALA A 48 2.88 10.16 0.99
C ALA A 48 4.00 10.18 -0.05
N GLN A 49 5.13 10.79 0.28
CA GLN A 49 6.30 10.81 -0.60
C GLN A 49 6.83 9.40 -0.85
N GLU A 50 6.92 8.55 0.17
CA GLU A 50 7.34 7.16 0.00
C GLU A 50 6.37 6.37 -0.88
N GLN A 51 5.06 6.59 -0.73
CA GLN A 51 4.06 5.98 -1.59
C GLN A 51 4.20 6.44 -3.04
N ALA A 52 4.45 7.73 -3.26
CA ALA A 52 4.65 8.28 -4.60
C ALA A 52 5.92 7.72 -5.25
N ILE A 53 6.98 7.51 -4.48
CA ILE A 53 8.21 6.86 -4.95
C ILE A 53 7.89 5.43 -5.42
N GLY A 54 7.15 4.68 -4.61
CA GLY A 54 6.74 3.31 -4.97
C GLY A 54 5.93 3.27 -6.26
N ALA A 55 4.99 4.19 -6.42
CA ALA A 55 4.19 4.30 -7.65
C ALA A 55 5.07 4.62 -8.87
N LYS A 56 6.07 5.50 -8.70
CA LYS A 56 7.01 5.85 -9.77
C LYS A 56 7.87 4.65 -10.17
N LEU A 57 8.33 3.87 -9.20
CA LEU A 57 9.09 2.65 -9.47
C LEU A 57 8.29 1.66 -10.30
N LEU A 58 7.01 1.48 -9.95
CA LEU A 58 6.10 0.61 -10.72
C LEU A 58 5.89 1.15 -12.14
N LEU A 59 5.69 2.46 -12.26
CA LEU A 59 5.49 3.11 -13.56
C LEU A 59 6.71 2.91 -14.46
N LEU A 60 7.90 3.13 -13.95
CA LEU A 60 9.14 2.97 -14.72
C LEU A 60 9.34 1.53 -15.16
N ARG A 61 9.09 0.58 -14.27
CA ARG A 61 9.22 -0.84 -14.59
C ARG A 61 8.18 -1.27 -15.62
N ALA A 62 6.94 -0.83 -15.48
CA ALA A 62 5.88 -1.10 -16.45
C ALA A 62 6.24 -0.55 -17.82
N ARG A 63 6.77 0.68 -17.86
CA ARG A 63 7.22 1.32 -19.10
C ARG A 63 8.28 0.47 -19.80
N ASP A 64 9.27 -0.03 -19.05
CA ASP A 64 10.34 -0.89 -19.59
C ASP A 64 9.79 -2.20 -20.16
N LEU A 65 8.71 -2.72 -19.57
CA LEU A 65 8.09 -3.98 -20.01
C LEU A 65 6.98 -3.78 -21.05
N GLY A 66 6.70 -2.53 -21.43
CA GLY A 66 5.66 -2.22 -22.42
C GLY A 66 4.25 -2.48 -21.91
N MET A 67 4.01 -2.31 -20.62
CA MET A 67 2.70 -2.52 -20.02
C MET A 67 2.29 -1.34 -19.13
N THR A 68 1.02 -1.30 -18.72
CA THR A 68 0.55 -0.28 -17.77
C THR A 68 0.92 -0.67 -16.35
N PRO A 69 0.99 0.29 -15.41
CA PRO A 69 1.21 -0.04 -14.00
C PRO A 69 0.19 -1.02 -13.45
N ASP A 70 -1.08 -0.91 -13.83
CA ASP A 70 -2.14 -1.81 -13.38
C ASP A 70 -1.91 -3.25 -13.87
N GLU A 71 -1.48 -3.39 -15.13
CA GLU A 71 -1.13 -4.70 -15.68
C GLU A 71 0.05 -5.31 -14.92
N LEU A 72 1.06 -4.51 -14.60
CA LEU A 72 2.22 -4.97 -13.83
C LEU A 72 1.83 -5.43 -12.43
N VAL A 73 0.99 -4.67 -11.74
CA VAL A 73 0.48 -5.02 -10.41
C VAL A 73 -0.31 -6.33 -10.47
N SER A 74 -1.22 -6.45 -11.43
CA SER A 74 -2.02 -7.67 -11.60
C SER A 74 -1.14 -8.90 -11.85
N LYS A 75 -0.15 -8.76 -12.72
CA LYS A 75 0.78 -9.85 -13.04
C LYS A 75 1.63 -10.24 -11.84
N THR A 76 2.14 -9.26 -11.11
CA THR A 76 2.97 -9.49 -9.92
C THR A 76 2.18 -10.22 -8.83
N CYS A 77 0.91 -9.87 -8.65
CA CYS A 77 0.05 -10.45 -7.62
C CYS A 77 -0.63 -11.75 -8.03
N ALA A 78 -0.58 -12.14 -9.31
CA ALA A 78 -1.32 -13.29 -9.85
C ALA A 78 -0.91 -14.62 -9.18
N GLY A 79 0.34 -14.75 -8.75
CA GLY A 79 0.85 -15.94 -8.09
C GLY A 79 0.64 -16.00 -6.59
N THR A 80 -0.09 -15.03 -6.01
CA THR A 80 -0.34 -15.00 -4.57
C THR A 80 -1.26 -16.16 -4.19
N PRO A 81 -0.82 -17.07 -3.28
CA PRO A 81 -1.66 -18.19 -2.89
C PRO A 81 -2.85 -17.74 -2.06
N ASP A 82 -3.95 -18.49 -2.15
CA ASP A 82 -5.11 -18.27 -1.28
C ASP A 82 -4.76 -18.70 0.15
N PRO A 83 -5.37 -18.07 1.17
CA PRO A 83 -5.16 -18.48 2.55
C PRO A 83 -5.69 -19.89 2.79
N GLU A 84 -4.97 -20.66 3.60
CA GLU A 84 -5.40 -21.98 4.02
C GLU A 84 -6.51 -21.87 5.07
N GLU A 85 -7.33 -22.91 5.19
CA GLU A 85 -8.44 -22.93 6.14
C GLU A 85 -7.95 -22.74 7.58
N ALA A 86 -6.84 -23.37 7.95
CA ALA A 86 -6.25 -23.22 9.29
C ALA A 86 -5.87 -21.75 9.57
N GLU A 87 -5.30 -21.06 8.57
CA GLU A 87 -4.95 -19.64 8.69
C GLU A 87 -6.19 -18.77 8.87
N MET A 88 -7.26 -19.07 8.12
CA MET A 88 -8.53 -18.35 8.24
C MET A 88 -9.17 -18.56 9.62
N GLU A 89 -9.14 -19.78 10.13
CA GLU A 89 -9.68 -20.09 11.45
C GLU A 89 -8.88 -19.38 12.57
N ASP A 90 -7.55 -19.38 12.47
CA ASP A 90 -6.70 -18.70 13.44
C ASP A 90 -6.96 -17.20 13.45
N PHE A 91 -7.12 -16.59 12.26
CA PHE A 91 -7.46 -15.18 12.14
C PHE A 91 -8.83 -14.89 12.78
N TYR A 92 -9.82 -15.73 12.51
CA TYR A 92 -11.15 -15.58 13.09
C TYR A 92 -11.10 -15.62 14.63
N LYS A 93 -10.40 -16.61 15.19
CA LYS A 93 -10.25 -16.75 16.65
C LYS A 93 -9.55 -15.55 17.29
N ALA A 94 -8.49 -15.06 16.64
CA ALA A 94 -7.71 -13.92 17.14
C ALA A 94 -8.51 -12.62 17.08
N ASN A 95 -9.50 -12.51 16.19
CA ASN A 95 -10.29 -11.29 15.97
C ASN A 95 -11.78 -11.50 16.25
N LYS A 96 -12.12 -12.45 17.10
CA LYS A 96 -13.51 -12.84 17.36
C LYS A 96 -14.39 -11.68 17.79
N ASP A 97 -13.85 -10.75 18.56
CA ASP A 97 -14.59 -9.58 19.04
C ASP A 97 -15.06 -8.68 17.88
N ALA A 98 -14.28 -8.60 16.81
CA ALA A 98 -14.64 -7.82 15.63
C ALA A 98 -15.80 -8.44 14.84
N PHE A 99 -16.02 -9.74 14.98
CA PHE A 99 -17.08 -10.45 14.27
C PHE A 99 -18.37 -10.60 15.10
N GLY A 100 -18.34 -10.18 16.37
CA GLY A 100 -19.48 -10.27 17.25
C GLY A 100 -19.96 -11.71 17.44
N ASP A 101 -21.26 -11.94 17.28
CA ASP A 101 -21.87 -13.26 17.44
C ASP A 101 -21.83 -14.12 16.17
N ALA A 102 -21.26 -13.60 15.08
CA ALA A 102 -21.19 -14.35 13.83
C ALA A 102 -20.23 -15.53 13.93
N GLY A 103 -20.68 -16.70 13.46
CA GLY A 103 -19.83 -17.89 13.42
C GLY A 103 -18.86 -17.84 12.25
N PHE A 104 -17.81 -18.69 12.32
CA PHE A 104 -16.78 -18.74 11.29
C PHE A 104 -17.36 -18.95 9.90
N VAL A 105 -18.30 -19.88 9.75
CA VAL A 105 -18.92 -20.17 8.44
C VAL A 105 -19.59 -18.94 7.83
N GLN A 106 -20.19 -18.09 8.68
CA GLN A 106 -20.88 -16.89 8.23
C GLN A 106 -19.94 -15.80 7.72
N VAL A 107 -18.71 -15.74 8.25
CA VAL A 107 -17.74 -14.71 7.90
C VAL A 107 -16.56 -15.22 7.09
N GLN A 108 -16.58 -16.49 6.73
CA GLN A 108 -15.46 -17.17 6.04
C GLN A 108 -15.02 -16.43 4.78
N THR A 109 -15.97 -15.99 3.96
CA THR A 109 -15.66 -15.24 2.73
C THR A 109 -14.96 -13.91 3.04
N LYS A 110 -15.45 -13.20 4.07
CA LYS A 110 -14.82 -11.92 4.48
C LYS A 110 -13.39 -12.14 4.98
N VAL A 111 -13.19 -13.19 5.78
CA VAL A 111 -11.86 -13.55 6.28
C VAL A 111 -10.92 -13.90 5.13
N ARG A 112 -11.40 -14.72 4.19
CA ARG A 112 -10.63 -15.08 3.00
C ARG A 112 -10.21 -13.85 2.20
N ASP A 113 -11.17 -12.97 1.91
CA ASP A 113 -10.92 -11.77 1.11
C ASP A 113 -9.93 -10.83 1.81
N PHE A 114 -10.07 -10.67 3.13
CA PHE A 114 -9.15 -9.85 3.91
C PHE A 114 -7.73 -10.41 3.87
N LEU A 115 -7.56 -11.71 4.12
CA LEU A 115 -6.25 -12.35 4.12
C LEU A 115 -5.63 -12.38 2.73
N ARG A 116 -6.45 -12.58 1.70
CA ARG A 116 -6.00 -12.53 0.29
C ARG A 116 -5.48 -11.14 -0.05
N HIS A 117 -6.23 -10.11 0.33
CA HIS A 117 -5.83 -8.73 0.10
C HIS A 117 -4.52 -8.39 0.82
N ALA A 118 -4.41 -8.81 2.08
CA ALA A 118 -3.18 -8.59 2.87
C ALA A 118 -1.98 -9.31 2.24
N ALA A 119 -2.17 -10.55 1.77
CA ALA A 119 -1.12 -11.32 1.12
C ALA A 119 -0.64 -10.66 -0.18
N ARG A 120 -1.59 -10.16 -1.00
CA ARG A 120 -1.26 -9.41 -2.22
C ARG A 120 -0.49 -8.14 -1.90
N GLY A 121 -0.88 -7.43 -0.84
CA GLY A 121 -0.18 -6.24 -0.38
C GLY A 121 1.27 -6.54 0.00
N ARG A 122 1.52 -7.66 0.67
CA ARG A 122 2.89 -8.08 1.01
C ARG A 122 3.72 -8.41 -0.23
N VAL A 123 3.13 -9.13 -1.19
CA VAL A 123 3.80 -9.46 -2.46
C VAL A 123 4.17 -8.20 -3.21
N LEU A 124 3.25 -7.24 -3.31
CA LEU A 124 3.48 -5.98 -4.00
C LEU A 124 4.54 -5.14 -3.29
N SER A 125 4.48 -5.05 -1.97
CA SER A 125 5.47 -4.31 -1.18
C SER A 125 6.87 -4.88 -1.35
N ALA A 126 7.02 -6.21 -1.34
CA ALA A 126 8.29 -6.88 -1.56
C ALA A 126 8.84 -6.58 -2.97
N PHE A 127 7.96 -6.58 -3.97
CA PHE A 127 8.34 -6.25 -5.35
C PHE A 127 8.83 -4.80 -5.46
N ILE A 128 8.12 -3.86 -4.85
CA ILE A 128 8.52 -2.44 -4.85
C ILE A 128 9.87 -2.27 -4.15
N GLU A 129 10.11 -2.96 -3.03
CA GLU A 129 11.40 -2.91 -2.34
C GLU A 129 12.53 -3.45 -3.22
N GLU A 130 12.26 -4.52 -3.97
CA GLU A 130 13.22 -5.05 -4.94
C GLU A 130 13.53 -4.03 -6.03
N LEU A 131 12.51 -3.39 -6.60
CA LEU A 131 12.69 -2.33 -7.60
C LEU A 131 13.47 -1.16 -7.03
N ARG A 132 13.19 -0.78 -5.78
CA ARG A 132 13.88 0.32 -5.10
C ARG A 132 15.37 0.01 -4.93
N SER A 133 15.71 -1.24 -4.62
CA SER A 133 17.11 -1.64 -4.45
C SER A 133 17.94 -1.53 -5.74
N MET A 134 17.27 -1.60 -6.90
CA MET A 134 17.91 -1.52 -8.21
C MET A 134 17.85 -0.10 -8.81
N ALA A 135 17.13 0.81 -8.17
CA ALA A 135 16.94 2.17 -8.65
C ALA A 135 17.79 3.16 -7.85
N ARG A 136 17.99 4.34 -8.43
CA ARG A 136 18.61 5.45 -7.72
C ARG A 136 17.52 6.38 -7.19
N VAL A 137 17.32 6.36 -5.87
CA VAL A 137 16.35 7.22 -5.20
C VAL A 137 17.14 8.30 -4.46
N GLU A 138 16.85 9.55 -4.78
CA GLU A 138 17.56 10.70 -4.21
C GLU A 138 16.59 11.71 -3.64
N TYR A 139 16.99 12.38 -2.57
CA TYR A 139 16.24 13.46 -1.95
C TYR A 139 17.09 14.72 -2.02
N LYS A 140 16.54 15.81 -2.55
CA LYS A 140 17.24 17.08 -2.71
C LYS A 140 16.43 18.19 -2.09
N ASP A 141 17.12 19.19 -1.53
CA ASP A 141 16.46 20.37 -0.99
C ASP A 141 15.74 21.13 -2.10
N ALA A 142 14.57 21.66 -1.75
CA ALA A 142 13.74 22.38 -2.69
C ALA A 142 14.34 23.76 -3.05
#